data_66cb500546792114c531e900dec12248
#
_entry.id   66cb500546792114c531e900dec12248
#
_cell.length_a   1.000
_cell.length_b   1.000
_cell.length_c   1.000
_cell.angle_alpha   90.00
_cell.angle_beta   90.00
_cell.angle_gamma   90.00
#
_symmetry.space_group_name_H-M   'P 1'
#
loop_
_entity.id
_entity.type
_entity.pdbx_description
1 polymer ?
#
loop_
_entity_poly.entity_id
_entity_poly.type
_entity_poly.pdbx_seq_one_letter_code
_entity_poly.pdbx_strand_id
1 'polypeptide(L)'
;MNKHELDEMLAENPFLVLSDVIYQSLYNDIIQLKMPPDSRLNESKIAEELGISRSPVKSALSKLEKDGLVYKKSGKILAVSWMTKEDGYSLYEARSALEGFAASLAVIRITAEQMKELEELTRQYVAVCNGSNKELNPNDYADIDHKFHSLIVTASCNPYIMRMYRSLEGYLLHYRYCLYYSLGPEKLQRILYQAGKRHQAIFNAFQMGFTDI
;
A
#
# COMPACT_ATOMS: atom_id res chain seq x y z
N MET A 1 -9.79 -13.93 4.02
CA MET A 1 -9.92 -15.23 3.31
C MET A 1 -10.62 -16.23 4.23
N ASN A 2 -11.57 -16.97 3.70
CA ASN A 2 -12.25 -18.06 4.40
C ASN A 2 -11.83 -19.43 3.81
N LYS A 3 -12.31 -20.52 4.42
CA LYS A 3 -11.98 -21.90 3.98
C LYS A 3 -12.40 -22.17 2.52
N HIS A 4 -13.57 -21.71 2.11
CA HIS A 4 -14.09 -21.94 0.75
C HIS A 4 -13.20 -21.27 -0.29
N GLU A 5 -12.84 -20.00 -0.07
CA GLU A 5 -11.91 -19.26 -0.96
C GLU A 5 -10.54 -19.96 -1.06
N LEU A 6 -10.04 -20.49 0.06
CA LEU A 6 -8.78 -21.25 0.06
C LEU A 6 -8.90 -22.55 -0.75
N ASP A 7 -10.01 -23.29 -0.56
CA ASP A 7 -10.24 -24.56 -1.26
C ASP A 7 -10.38 -24.32 -2.80
N GLU A 8 -11.04 -23.23 -3.23
CA GLU A 8 -11.13 -22.84 -4.64
C GLU A 8 -9.75 -22.51 -5.23
N MET A 9 -8.93 -21.70 -4.53
CA MET A 9 -7.58 -21.37 -4.97
C MET A 9 -6.69 -22.63 -5.12
N LEU A 10 -6.84 -23.58 -4.20
CA LEU A 10 -6.09 -24.86 -4.25
C LEU A 10 -6.60 -25.78 -5.35
N ALA A 11 -7.89 -25.74 -5.68
CA ALA A 11 -8.46 -26.47 -6.80
C ALA A 11 -7.96 -25.94 -8.15
N GLU A 12 -7.82 -24.61 -8.28
CA GLU A 12 -7.28 -23.96 -9.49
C GLU A 12 -5.77 -24.21 -9.65
N ASN A 13 -5.03 -24.20 -8.54
CA ASN A 13 -3.58 -24.42 -8.54
C ASN A 13 -3.12 -25.24 -7.32
N PRO A 14 -3.03 -26.58 -7.45
CA PRO A 14 -2.59 -27.47 -6.36
C PRO A 14 -1.15 -27.27 -5.90
N PHE A 15 -0.32 -26.54 -6.65
CA PHE A 15 1.09 -26.27 -6.33
C PHE A 15 1.29 -24.99 -5.50
N LEU A 16 0.21 -24.29 -5.10
CA LEU A 16 0.31 -23.12 -4.25
C LEU A 16 0.93 -23.47 -2.90
N VAL A 17 1.88 -22.64 -2.48
CA VAL A 17 2.48 -22.75 -1.15
C VAL A 17 1.52 -22.13 -0.13
N LEU A 18 0.85 -22.93 0.67
CA LEU A 18 -0.14 -22.50 1.65
C LEU A 18 0.31 -21.34 2.52
N SER A 19 1.59 -21.35 2.97
CA SER A 19 2.11 -20.26 3.79
C SER A 19 2.17 -18.91 3.05
N ASP A 20 2.34 -18.92 1.74
CA ASP A 20 2.40 -17.69 0.94
C ASP A 20 0.98 -17.16 0.67
N VAL A 21 0.03 -18.05 0.42
CA VAL A 21 -1.39 -17.68 0.28
C VAL A 21 -1.92 -17.05 1.57
N ILE A 22 -1.64 -17.67 2.72
CA ILE A 22 -2.05 -17.18 4.04
C ILE A 22 -1.36 -15.84 4.35
N TYR A 23 -0.06 -15.74 4.07
CA TYR A 23 0.71 -14.50 4.22
C TYR A 23 0.05 -13.38 3.42
N GLN A 24 -0.21 -13.59 2.13
CA GLN A 24 -0.79 -12.56 1.25
C GLN A 24 -2.19 -12.15 1.70
N SER A 25 -3.01 -13.10 2.15
CA SER A 25 -4.34 -12.81 2.68
C SER A 25 -4.28 -11.96 3.95
N LEU A 26 -3.48 -12.37 4.93
CA LEU A 26 -3.31 -11.61 6.18
C LEU A 26 -2.65 -10.25 5.93
N TYR A 27 -1.67 -10.20 5.03
CA TYR A 27 -1.03 -8.96 4.59
C TYR A 27 -2.08 -7.97 4.07
N ASN A 28 -2.94 -8.40 3.14
CA ASN A 28 -3.98 -7.55 2.57
C ASN A 28 -4.99 -7.07 3.64
N ASP A 29 -5.39 -7.96 4.56
CA ASP A 29 -6.32 -7.63 5.64
C ASP A 29 -5.72 -6.63 6.64
N ILE A 30 -4.41 -6.73 6.93
CA ILE A 30 -3.68 -5.78 7.78
C ILE A 30 -3.54 -4.42 7.06
N ILE A 31 -3.07 -4.43 5.82
CA ILE A 31 -2.84 -3.20 5.05
C ILE A 31 -4.14 -2.42 4.88
N GLN A 32 -5.25 -3.10 4.59
CA GLN A 32 -6.58 -2.49 4.42
C GLN A 32 -7.30 -2.18 5.73
N LEU A 33 -6.64 -2.36 6.89
CA LEU A 33 -7.21 -2.19 8.23
C LEU A 33 -8.48 -3.04 8.52
N LYS A 34 -8.71 -4.11 7.76
CA LYS A 34 -9.70 -5.15 8.13
C LYS A 34 -9.31 -5.83 9.45
N MET A 35 -8.00 -5.90 9.69
CA MET A 35 -7.38 -6.22 10.97
C MET A 35 -6.73 -4.96 11.53
N PRO A 36 -7.39 -4.22 12.43
CA PRO A 36 -6.84 -2.98 12.96
C PRO A 36 -5.60 -3.24 13.84
N PRO A 37 -4.75 -2.22 14.02
CA PRO A 37 -3.60 -2.30 14.91
C PRO A 37 -3.97 -2.85 16.29
N ASP A 38 -3.06 -3.59 16.88
CA ASP A 38 -3.22 -4.30 18.16
C ASP A 38 -4.21 -5.48 18.16
N SER A 39 -4.82 -5.80 16.99
CA SER A 39 -5.62 -7.01 16.83
C SER A 39 -4.77 -8.25 17.10
N ARG A 40 -5.27 -9.13 17.96
CA ARG A 40 -4.57 -10.38 18.30
C ARG A 40 -4.67 -11.39 17.16
N LEU A 41 -3.55 -11.96 16.80
CA LEU A 41 -3.43 -13.03 15.82
C LEU A 41 -3.22 -14.37 16.54
N ASN A 42 -4.22 -15.23 16.47
CA ASN A 42 -4.18 -16.56 17.10
C ASN A 42 -3.94 -17.63 16.03
N GLU A 43 -2.72 -18.19 16.02
CA GLU A 43 -2.30 -19.22 15.08
C GLU A 43 -3.27 -20.42 15.02
N SER A 44 -3.74 -20.90 16.20
CA SER A 44 -4.62 -22.05 16.28
C SER A 44 -6.01 -21.75 15.71
N LYS A 45 -6.55 -20.55 16.01
CA LYS A 45 -7.85 -20.13 15.54
C LYS A 45 -7.86 -19.94 14.02
N ILE A 46 -6.82 -19.31 13.47
CA ILE A 46 -6.67 -19.15 12.02
C ILE A 46 -6.57 -20.51 11.31
N ALA A 47 -5.79 -21.43 11.87
CA ALA A 47 -5.67 -22.79 11.33
C ALA A 47 -6.99 -23.55 11.34
N GLU A 48 -7.75 -23.44 12.43
CA GLU A 48 -9.09 -24.05 12.59
C GLU A 48 -10.09 -23.45 11.58
N GLU A 49 -10.16 -22.12 11.46
CA GLU A 49 -11.07 -21.42 10.53
C GLU A 49 -10.79 -21.79 9.06
N LEU A 50 -9.53 -21.99 8.70
CA LEU A 50 -9.12 -22.40 7.36
C LEU A 50 -9.14 -23.94 7.14
N GLY A 51 -9.34 -24.73 8.19
CA GLY A 51 -9.35 -26.19 8.11
C GLY A 51 -7.99 -26.82 7.73
N ILE A 52 -6.87 -26.18 8.12
CA ILE A 52 -5.51 -26.58 7.78
C ILE A 52 -4.66 -26.83 9.04
N SER A 53 -3.45 -27.36 8.86
CA SER A 53 -2.48 -27.51 9.96
C SER A 53 -1.92 -26.13 10.39
N ARG A 54 -1.38 -26.07 11.62
CA ARG A 54 -0.82 -24.81 12.19
C ARG A 54 0.50 -24.40 11.54
N SER A 55 1.22 -25.31 10.93
CA SER A 55 2.56 -25.06 10.37
C SER A 55 2.58 -23.95 9.30
N PRO A 56 1.75 -23.98 8.24
CA PRO A 56 1.72 -22.91 7.24
C PRO A 56 1.27 -21.56 7.82
N VAL A 57 0.33 -21.55 8.80
CA VAL A 57 -0.09 -20.32 9.49
C VAL A 57 1.07 -19.71 10.27
N LYS A 58 1.79 -20.53 11.03
CA LYS A 58 3.00 -20.10 11.77
C LYS A 58 4.06 -19.53 10.84
N SER A 59 4.29 -20.17 9.69
CA SER A 59 5.23 -19.67 8.69
C SER A 59 4.81 -18.30 8.14
N ALA A 60 3.53 -18.13 7.80
CA ALA A 60 2.98 -16.86 7.33
C ALA A 60 3.10 -15.75 8.38
N LEU A 61 2.72 -16.03 9.64
CA LEU A 61 2.85 -15.07 10.74
C LEU A 61 4.30 -14.69 11.02
N SER A 62 5.23 -15.63 10.90
CA SER A 62 6.66 -15.34 11.04
C SER A 62 7.21 -14.45 9.93
N LYS A 63 6.67 -14.55 8.69
CA LYS A 63 7.00 -13.62 7.60
C LYS A 63 6.48 -12.22 7.90
N LEU A 64 5.21 -12.11 8.32
CA LEU A 64 4.61 -10.82 8.72
C LEU A 64 5.35 -10.14 9.88
N GLU A 65 5.88 -10.94 10.83
CA GLU A 65 6.71 -10.44 11.94
C GLU A 65 8.07 -9.88 11.43
N LYS A 66 8.72 -10.58 10.48
CA LYS A 66 9.93 -10.09 9.83
C LYS A 66 9.71 -8.81 9.05
N ASP A 67 8.55 -8.68 8.44
CA ASP A 67 8.15 -7.49 7.69
C ASP A 67 7.65 -6.35 8.62
N GLY A 68 7.65 -6.57 9.95
CA GLY A 68 7.24 -5.56 10.92
C GLY A 68 5.73 -5.27 10.99
N LEU A 69 4.91 -6.03 10.24
CA LEU A 69 3.44 -5.88 10.24
C LEU A 69 2.78 -6.55 11.43
N VAL A 70 3.48 -7.45 12.08
CA VAL A 70 3.05 -8.17 13.28
C VAL A 70 4.17 -8.14 14.32
N TYR A 71 3.81 -8.01 15.58
CA TYR A 71 4.78 -8.00 16.68
C TYR A 71 4.36 -8.96 17.81
N LYS A 72 5.34 -9.37 18.62
CA LYS A 72 5.08 -10.13 19.85
C LYS A 72 4.64 -9.19 20.96
N LYS A 73 3.36 -9.24 21.32
CA LYS A 73 2.78 -8.39 22.36
C LYS A 73 3.15 -8.88 23.77
N SER A 74 3.02 -10.18 24.03
CA SER A 74 3.45 -10.81 25.27
C SER A 74 3.56 -12.34 25.09
N GLY A 75 4.67 -12.94 25.51
CA GLY A 75 4.88 -14.37 25.39
C GLY A 75 4.73 -14.88 23.96
N LYS A 76 3.69 -15.69 23.69
CA LYS A 76 3.36 -16.25 22.37
C LYS A 76 2.25 -15.49 21.63
N ILE A 77 1.77 -14.37 22.19
CA ILE A 77 0.68 -13.61 21.58
C ILE A 77 1.26 -12.68 20.52
N LEU A 78 0.82 -12.87 19.29
CA LEU A 78 1.10 -11.98 18.18
C LEU A 78 -0.02 -10.95 18.03
N ALA A 79 0.31 -9.74 17.60
CA ALA A 79 -0.66 -8.69 17.32
C ALA A 79 -0.22 -7.88 16.09
N VAL A 80 -1.19 -7.26 15.43
CA VAL A 80 -0.95 -6.34 14.31
C VAL A 80 -0.19 -5.11 14.81
N SER A 81 0.87 -4.74 14.11
CA SER A 81 1.72 -3.60 14.47
C SER A 81 0.98 -2.27 14.35
N TRP A 82 1.30 -1.35 15.23
CA TRP A 82 0.97 0.06 15.07
C TRP A 82 1.97 0.71 14.12
N MET A 83 1.49 1.67 13.35
CA MET A 83 2.35 2.57 12.61
C MET A 83 2.39 3.91 13.34
N THR A 84 3.52 4.25 13.89
CA THR A 84 3.71 5.50 14.63
C THR A 84 3.84 6.69 13.69
N LYS A 85 3.78 7.89 14.22
CA LYS A 85 4.03 9.10 13.44
C LYS A 85 5.49 9.17 12.97
N GLU A 86 6.39 8.69 13.77
CA GLU A 86 7.82 8.59 13.49
C GLU A 86 8.10 7.59 12.38
N ASP A 87 7.42 6.44 12.37
CA ASP A 87 7.46 5.48 11.26
C ASP A 87 7.00 6.12 9.95
N GLY A 88 5.90 6.90 10.03
CA GLY A 88 5.40 7.65 8.89
C GLY A 88 6.41 8.65 8.33
N TYR A 89 7.09 9.41 9.18
CA TYR A 89 8.14 10.33 8.74
C TYR A 89 9.30 9.60 8.05
N SER A 90 9.85 8.56 8.68
CA SER A 90 10.94 7.77 8.12
C SER A 90 10.56 7.12 6.79
N LEU A 91 9.32 6.63 6.69
CA LEU A 91 8.78 6.05 5.46
C LEU A 91 8.68 7.07 4.32
N TYR A 92 8.22 8.29 4.62
CA TYR A 92 8.12 9.36 3.63
C TYR A 92 9.47 9.94 3.23
N GLU A 93 10.46 9.94 4.11
CA GLU A 93 11.86 10.28 3.75
C GLU A 93 12.43 9.27 2.75
N ALA A 94 12.29 7.97 3.01
CA ALA A 94 12.72 6.91 2.11
C ALA A 94 11.97 6.98 0.76
N ARG A 95 10.65 7.21 0.80
CA ARG A 95 9.81 7.42 -0.38
C ARG A 95 10.31 8.60 -1.21
N SER A 96 10.54 9.77 -0.57
CA SER A 96 10.98 10.99 -1.26
C SER A 96 12.30 10.78 -1.99
N ALA A 97 13.26 10.08 -1.37
CA ALA A 97 14.54 9.77 -1.98
C ALA A 97 14.39 8.87 -3.23
N LEU A 98 13.56 7.82 -3.14
CA LEU A 98 13.33 6.89 -4.25
C LEU A 98 12.51 7.51 -5.37
N GLU A 99 11.38 8.13 -5.03
CA GLU A 99 10.46 8.70 -6.02
C GLU A 99 11.04 9.94 -6.69
N GLY A 100 11.77 10.80 -5.97
CA GLY A 100 12.41 11.97 -6.54
C GLY A 100 13.44 11.58 -7.63
N PHE A 101 14.29 10.58 -7.32
CA PHE A 101 15.23 10.08 -8.32
C PHE A 101 14.52 9.31 -9.44
N ALA A 102 13.48 8.53 -9.14
CA ALA A 102 12.67 7.88 -10.16
C ALA A 102 12.02 8.90 -11.11
N ALA A 103 11.47 9.99 -10.57
CA ALA A 103 10.81 11.04 -11.35
C ALA A 103 11.80 11.73 -12.32
N SER A 104 13.03 12.06 -11.89
CA SER A 104 14.04 12.65 -12.76
C SER A 104 14.40 11.76 -13.96
N LEU A 105 14.39 10.44 -13.78
CA LEU A 105 14.58 9.49 -14.88
C LEU A 105 13.32 9.34 -15.73
N ALA A 106 12.14 9.32 -15.08
CA ALA A 106 10.86 9.09 -15.71
C ALA A 106 10.49 10.23 -16.68
N VAL A 107 10.77 11.48 -16.36
CA VAL A 107 10.53 12.63 -17.25
C VAL A 107 11.14 12.44 -18.63
N ILE A 108 12.32 11.76 -18.72
CA ILE A 108 13.03 11.52 -19.97
C ILE A 108 12.56 10.24 -20.67
N ARG A 109 11.97 9.29 -19.93
CA ARG A 109 11.71 7.91 -20.39
C ARG A 109 10.23 7.57 -20.55
N ILE A 110 9.35 8.40 -20.00
CA ILE A 110 7.90 8.16 -20.00
C ILE A 110 7.36 8.09 -21.42
N THR A 111 6.53 7.08 -21.71
CA THR A 111 5.88 6.96 -23.01
C THR A 111 4.65 7.86 -23.11
N ALA A 112 4.17 8.09 -24.33
CA ALA A 112 2.97 8.89 -24.56
C ALA A 112 1.71 8.25 -23.91
N GLU A 113 1.65 6.91 -23.88
CA GLU A 113 0.58 6.18 -23.21
C GLU A 113 0.63 6.37 -21.70
N GLN A 114 1.83 6.24 -21.11
CA GLN A 114 2.04 6.47 -19.67
C GLN A 114 1.77 7.93 -19.26
N MET A 115 2.09 8.89 -20.12
CA MET A 115 1.77 10.31 -19.86
C MET A 115 0.26 10.54 -19.83
N LYS A 116 -0.52 9.91 -20.73
CA LYS A 116 -1.98 9.97 -20.71
C LYS A 116 -2.56 9.30 -19.46
N GLU A 117 -2.00 8.18 -19.03
CA GLU A 117 -2.39 7.52 -17.81
C GLU A 117 -2.10 8.38 -16.57
N LEU A 118 -0.93 9.04 -16.54
CA LEU A 118 -0.54 9.95 -15.47
C LEU A 118 -1.50 11.16 -15.38
N GLU A 119 -1.92 11.71 -16.52
CA GLU A 119 -2.91 12.79 -16.62
C GLU A 119 -4.25 12.35 -16.03
N GLU A 120 -4.74 11.17 -16.42
CA GLU A 120 -6.01 10.64 -15.94
C GLU A 120 -5.99 10.37 -14.43
N LEU A 121 -4.91 9.76 -13.92
CA LEU A 121 -4.73 9.54 -12.48
C LEU A 121 -4.66 10.85 -11.71
N THR A 122 -3.99 11.87 -12.26
CA THR A 122 -3.96 13.22 -11.67
C THR A 122 -5.36 13.82 -11.60
N ARG A 123 -6.11 13.75 -12.69
CA ARG A 123 -7.48 14.28 -12.76
C ARG A 123 -8.40 13.59 -11.75
N GLN A 124 -8.33 12.26 -11.65
CA GLN A 124 -9.10 11.48 -10.68
C GLN A 124 -8.73 11.86 -9.25
N TYR A 125 -7.44 11.92 -8.93
CA TYR A 125 -6.96 12.26 -7.61
C TYR A 125 -7.40 13.67 -7.17
N VAL A 126 -7.24 14.66 -8.05
CA VAL A 126 -7.67 16.05 -7.79
C VAL A 126 -9.20 16.14 -7.58
N ALA A 127 -9.99 15.38 -8.35
CA ALA A 127 -11.45 15.34 -8.20
C ALA A 127 -11.86 14.77 -6.82
N VAL A 128 -11.21 13.69 -6.36
CA VAL A 128 -11.40 13.14 -5.01
C VAL A 128 -11.03 14.18 -3.95
N CYS A 129 -9.84 14.75 -4.07
CA CYS A 129 -9.30 15.69 -3.08
C CYS A 129 -10.12 16.98 -2.95
N ASN A 130 -10.78 17.43 -4.01
CA ASN A 130 -11.65 18.62 -4.01
C ASN A 130 -13.08 18.32 -3.52
N GLY A 131 -13.39 17.07 -3.18
CA GLY A 131 -14.75 16.68 -2.77
C GLY A 131 -15.78 16.76 -3.91
N SER A 132 -15.32 16.80 -5.16
CA SER A 132 -16.19 16.89 -6.34
C SER A 132 -16.96 15.59 -6.59
N ASN A 133 -16.54 14.50 -5.99
CA ASN A 133 -17.22 13.22 -6.06
C ASN A 133 -17.55 12.71 -4.65
N LYS A 134 -18.81 12.89 -4.22
CA LYS A 134 -19.29 12.49 -2.89
C LYS A 134 -19.47 10.97 -2.72
N GLU A 135 -19.36 10.21 -3.81
CA GLU A 135 -19.57 8.76 -3.81
C GLU A 135 -18.26 7.97 -3.64
N LEU A 136 -17.09 8.65 -3.63
CA LEU A 136 -15.80 7.98 -3.52
C LEU A 136 -15.53 7.53 -2.08
N ASN A 137 -15.28 6.23 -1.97
CA ASN A 137 -14.84 5.59 -0.74
C ASN A 137 -13.41 6.10 -0.37
N PRO A 138 -13.07 6.19 0.93
CA PRO A 138 -11.70 6.46 1.38
C PRO A 138 -10.62 5.61 0.73
N ASN A 139 -10.97 4.40 0.38
CA ASN A 139 -10.04 3.49 -0.29
C ASN A 139 -9.65 4.01 -1.67
N ASP A 140 -10.56 4.70 -2.38
CA ASP A 140 -10.33 5.14 -3.75
C ASP A 140 -9.17 6.14 -3.84
N TYR A 141 -9.06 7.07 -2.88
CA TYR A 141 -7.96 8.04 -2.90
C TYR A 141 -6.61 7.36 -2.66
N ALA A 142 -6.54 6.37 -1.76
CA ALA A 142 -5.30 5.65 -1.45
C ALA A 142 -4.83 4.82 -2.64
N ASP A 143 -5.75 4.20 -3.35
CA ASP A 143 -5.46 3.42 -4.55
C ASP A 143 -5.02 4.29 -5.72
N ILE A 144 -5.68 5.45 -5.94
CA ILE A 144 -5.30 6.38 -7.01
C ILE A 144 -3.91 6.97 -6.72
N ASP A 145 -3.65 7.39 -5.46
CA ASP A 145 -2.34 7.88 -5.04
C ASP A 145 -1.25 6.81 -5.25
N HIS A 146 -1.54 5.57 -4.88
CA HIS A 146 -0.62 4.46 -5.09
C HIS A 146 -0.31 4.26 -6.59
N LYS A 147 -1.32 4.20 -7.44
CA LYS A 147 -1.16 4.05 -8.90
C LYS A 147 -0.37 5.18 -9.52
N PHE A 148 -0.64 6.45 -9.13
CA PHE A 148 0.07 7.62 -9.62
C PHE A 148 1.58 7.52 -9.36
N HIS A 149 1.98 7.23 -8.13
CA HIS A 149 3.39 7.12 -7.77
C HIS A 149 4.07 5.89 -8.35
N SER A 150 3.39 4.74 -8.37
CA SER A 150 3.90 3.51 -8.98
C SER A 150 4.11 3.65 -10.49
N LEU A 151 3.26 4.43 -11.17
CA LEU A 151 3.43 4.73 -12.60
C LEU A 151 4.72 5.54 -12.83
N ILE A 152 4.98 6.58 -12.03
CA ILE A 152 6.22 7.38 -12.12
C ILE A 152 7.44 6.49 -11.89
N VAL A 153 7.42 5.67 -10.84
CA VAL A 153 8.52 4.74 -10.56
C VAL A 153 8.74 3.74 -11.71
N THR A 154 7.65 3.23 -12.29
CA THR A 154 7.72 2.31 -13.44
C THR A 154 8.28 3.01 -14.67
N ALA A 155 7.85 4.24 -14.96
CA ALA A 155 8.33 5.05 -16.06
C ALA A 155 9.83 5.41 -15.95
N SER A 156 10.42 5.33 -14.73
CA SER A 156 11.87 5.46 -14.54
C SER A 156 12.67 4.40 -15.30
N CYS A 157 12.06 3.28 -15.67
CA CYS A 157 12.69 2.11 -16.30
C CYS A 157 13.94 1.61 -15.54
N ASN A 158 14.03 1.84 -14.23
CA ASN A 158 15.14 1.38 -13.40
C ASN A 158 14.68 0.19 -12.52
N PRO A 159 15.09 -1.06 -12.85
CA PRO A 159 14.59 -2.24 -12.17
C PRO A 159 14.99 -2.30 -10.68
N TYR A 160 16.08 -1.65 -10.29
CA TYR A 160 16.52 -1.61 -8.89
C TYR A 160 15.69 -0.63 -8.07
N ILE A 161 15.39 0.55 -8.59
CA ILE A 161 14.47 1.52 -7.94
C ILE A 161 13.09 0.89 -7.80
N MET A 162 12.56 0.27 -8.87
CA MET A 162 11.28 -0.41 -8.85
C MET A 162 11.23 -1.50 -7.77
N ARG A 163 12.30 -2.28 -7.60
CA ARG A 163 12.39 -3.33 -6.58
C ARG A 163 12.40 -2.74 -5.16
N MET A 164 13.17 -1.69 -4.94
CA MET A 164 13.21 -0.98 -3.65
C MET A 164 11.87 -0.35 -3.32
N TYR A 165 11.23 0.31 -4.28
CA TYR A 165 9.93 0.93 -4.09
C TYR A 165 8.84 -0.09 -3.73
N ARG A 166 8.81 -1.24 -4.41
CA ARG A 166 7.87 -2.34 -4.08
C ARG A 166 7.97 -2.80 -2.63
N SER A 167 9.15 -2.75 -2.01
CA SER A 167 9.28 -3.09 -0.59
C SER A 167 8.63 -2.06 0.35
N LEU A 168 8.37 -0.84 -0.13
CA LEU A 168 7.72 0.22 0.65
C LEU A 168 6.21 0.33 0.37
N GLU A 169 5.72 -0.16 -0.78
CA GLU A 169 4.33 0.05 -1.25
C GLU A 169 3.28 -0.33 -0.21
N GLY A 170 3.42 -1.49 0.42
CA GLY A 170 2.50 -1.96 1.44
C GLY A 170 2.48 -1.04 2.66
N TYR A 171 3.64 -0.61 3.14
CA TYR A 171 3.74 0.31 4.28
C TYR A 171 3.15 1.69 3.95
N LEU A 172 3.41 2.19 2.74
CA LEU A 172 2.85 3.46 2.26
C LEU A 172 1.33 3.41 2.20
N LEU A 173 0.78 2.32 1.68
CA LEU A 173 -0.66 2.11 1.60
C LEU A 173 -1.27 2.00 3.01
N HIS A 174 -0.66 1.19 3.88
CA HIS A 174 -1.10 1.04 5.27
C HIS A 174 -1.09 2.37 6.03
N TYR A 175 -0.03 3.17 5.89
CA TYR A 175 0.05 4.48 6.52
C TYR A 175 -1.05 5.43 6.06
N ARG A 176 -1.41 5.40 4.77
CA ARG A 176 -2.53 6.20 4.22
C ARG A 176 -3.86 5.79 4.84
N TYR A 177 -4.12 4.48 4.97
CA TYR A 177 -5.32 4.00 5.66
C TYR A 177 -5.33 4.41 7.13
N CYS A 178 -4.19 4.29 7.83
CA CYS A 178 -4.08 4.74 9.23
C CYS A 178 -4.36 6.24 9.35
N LEU A 179 -3.81 7.08 8.49
CA LEU A 179 -4.11 8.52 8.46
C LEU A 179 -5.59 8.79 8.24
N TYR A 180 -6.19 8.12 7.26
CA TYR A 180 -7.60 8.28 6.95
C TYR A 180 -8.50 7.99 8.16
N TYR A 181 -8.29 6.85 8.83
CA TYR A 181 -9.13 6.45 9.95
C TYR A 181 -8.83 7.19 11.27
N SER A 182 -7.63 7.76 11.41
CA SER A 182 -7.22 8.50 12.62
C SER A 182 -7.58 10.00 12.60
N LEU A 183 -7.88 10.55 11.43
CA LEU A 183 -8.14 11.97 11.26
C LEU A 183 -9.65 12.26 11.17
N GLY A 184 -10.09 13.32 11.82
CA GLY A 184 -11.46 13.82 11.62
C GLY A 184 -11.65 14.37 10.19
N PRO A 185 -12.92 14.42 9.70
CA PRO A 185 -13.23 14.76 8.30
C PRO A 185 -12.62 16.08 7.81
N GLU A 186 -12.68 17.12 8.62
CA GLU A 186 -12.15 18.45 8.25
C GLU A 186 -10.63 18.47 8.06
N LYS A 187 -9.91 17.79 8.98
CA LYS A 187 -8.45 17.72 8.92
C LYS A 187 -8.01 16.87 7.73
N LEU A 188 -8.69 15.75 7.52
CA LEU A 188 -8.48 14.88 6.36
C LEU A 188 -8.69 15.65 5.06
N GLN A 189 -9.83 16.33 4.89
CA GLN A 189 -10.15 17.11 3.70
C GLN A 189 -9.07 18.16 3.38
N ARG A 190 -8.55 18.84 4.41
CA ARG A 190 -7.46 19.82 4.21
C ARG A 190 -6.16 19.15 3.73
N ILE A 191 -5.81 17.98 4.28
CA ILE A 191 -4.63 17.23 3.85
C ILE A 191 -4.80 16.76 2.40
N LEU A 192 -5.95 16.18 2.06
CA LEU A 192 -6.26 15.71 0.71
C LEU A 192 -6.20 16.86 -0.31
N TYR A 193 -6.78 18.03 0.01
CA TYR A 193 -6.72 19.20 -0.85
C TYR A 193 -5.28 19.64 -1.16
N GLN A 194 -4.39 19.64 -0.16
CA GLN A 194 -2.98 19.94 -0.37
C GLN A 194 -2.25 18.85 -1.17
N ALA A 195 -2.61 17.58 -0.95
CA ALA A 195 -2.08 16.48 -1.72
C ALA A 195 -2.48 16.58 -3.21
N GLY A 196 -3.74 16.90 -3.50
CA GLY A 196 -4.21 17.15 -4.88
C GLY A 196 -3.41 18.23 -5.61
N LYS A 197 -3.13 19.34 -4.94
CA LYS A 197 -2.27 20.40 -5.49
C LYS A 197 -0.86 19.92 -5.81
N ARG A 198 -0.27 19.09 -4.95
CA ARG A 198 1.06 18.53 -5.17
C ARG A 198 1.08 17.57 -6.36
N HIS A 199 0.09 16.70 -6.50
CA HIS A 199 -0.02 15.79 -7.65
C HIS A 199 -0.15 16.57 -8.95
N GLN A 200 -0.98 17.63 -8.97
CA GLN A 200 -1.09 18.52 -10.14
C GLN A 200 0.24 19.19 -10.46
N ALA A 201 0.99 19.64 -9.45
CA ALA A 201 2.29 20.27 -9.67
C ALA A 201 3.32 19.28 -10.24
N ILE A 202 3.36 18.04 -9.74
CA ILE A 202 4.19 16.98 -10.28
C ILE A 202 3.83 16.71 -11.75
N PHE A 203 2.56 16.53 -12.07
CA PHE A 203 2.12 16.32 -13.45
C PHE A 203 2.52 17.47 -14.37
N ASN A 204 2.33 18.72 -13.95
CA ASN A 204 2.73 19.90 -14.72
C ASN A 204 4.25 19.91 -14.99
N ALA A 205 5.06 19.50 -14.01
CA ALA A 205 6.51 19.39 -14.18
C ALA A 205 6.89 18.31 -15.23
N PHE A 206 6.18 17.19 -15.25
CA PHE A 206 6.32 16.17 -16.30
C PHE A 206 5.97 16.72 -17.69
N GLN A 207 4.89 17.48 -17.83
CA GLN A 207 4.50 18.11 -19.10
C GLN A 207 5.56 19.12 -19.60
N MET A 208 6.23 19.83 -18.68
CA MET A 208 7.26 20.80 -19.00
C MET A 208 8.64 20.18 -19.22
N GLY A 209 8.82 18.88 -18.94
CA GLY A 209 10.08 18.18 -19.07
C GLY A 209 11.14 18.58 -18.03
N PHE A 210 10.71 19.06 -16.84
CA PHE A 210 11.62 19.39 -15.75
C PHE A 210 12.18 18.13 -15.09
N THR A 211 13.51 18.06 -14.96
CA THR A 211 14.20 16.94 -14.30
C THR A 211 14.46 17.16 -12.81
N ASP A 212 14.35 18.40 -12.34
CA ASP A 212 14.54 18.79 -10.93
C ASP A 212 13.17 18.84 -10.23
N ILE A 213 12.61 17.64 -9.95
CA ILE A 213 11.29 17.47 -9.32
C ILE A 213 11.43 17.02 -7.85
#